data_b2d0562051127d71259a2f3f3c014faa
#
_entry.id   b2d0562051127d71259a2f3f3c014faa
#
_cell.length_a   1.000
_cell.length_b   1.000
_cell.length_c   1.000
_cell.angle_alpha   90.00
_cell.angle_beta   90.00
_cell.angle_gamma   90.00
#
_symmetry.space_group_name_H-M   'P 1'
#
loop_
_entity.id
_entity.type
_entity.pdbx_description
1 polymer ?
#
loop_
_entity_poly.entity_id
_entity_poly.type
_entity_poly.pdbx_seq_one_letter_code
_entity_poly.pdbx_strand_id
1 'polypeptide(L)'
;MKIQTGRGTIPLITLIAIWSISALTSLPGLAVSPILGDLTKIFPKATDLDIQMLTSLPSLLIIPFILLGGKLTEKVDYVRVLKVGLWLFAASGVLYLISNRMWQLIVVSALLGIGSGLIIPLSTGLVSRYFVGTYRVKQFGLSSAITNFTLVIATAVTGYLAEVSWHLPFLVYLLPLVSILLVGHLKEDRSGEAALTASSSSDTTTTTTTAANVATANAATVTVPETSSADDSKAARQSAIDIGGSKYGIHIKHLIELMLFYGVITYIVIVVIFNLPFLMEKHHFSSGNSGLMISLFFLAITAPGFCLDKIVGLLKERTKAYSLLSMALGLLLIWIAPIEWLIIPGCILVGLGYGIIQPMLYDKTTQTALPQKTTLALAFVMMMNYLALLLYPFIVDFFQWVFHTQSQEFPFIFNLLITVVTLFWAYRRRHTFLFNDQLK
;
A
#
# COMPACT_ATOMS: atom_id res chain seq x y z
N MET A 1 31.21 -1.75 1.42
CA MET A 1 30.48 -3.03 1.50
C MET A 1 29.76 -3.24 0.18
N LYS A 2 29.85 -4.44 -0.42
CA LYS A 2 29.19 -4.81 -1.69
C LYS A 2 28.03 -5.76 -1.38
N ILE A 3 26.90 -5.56 -2.02
CA ILE A 3 25.67 -6.33 -1.81
C ILE A 3 25.38 -7.18 -3.05
N GLN A 4 25.09 -8.45 -2.83
CA GLN A 4 24.75 -9.42 -3.88
C GLN A 4 23.37 -9.12 -4.47
N THR A 5 23.24 -9.15 -5.80
CA THR A 5 21.98 -8.86 -6.52
C THR A 5 21.39 -10.06 -7.25
N GLY A 6 22.16 -11.17 -7.32
CA GLY A 6 21.82 -12.32 -8.16
C GLY A 6 22.37 -12.22 -9.60
N ARG A 7 22.77 -11.02 -10.05
CA ARG A 7 23.50 -10.79 -11.33
C ARG A 7 24.91 -10.25 -11.12
N GLY A 8 25.25 -9.87 -9.89
CA GLY A 8 26.52 -9.25 -9.55
C GLY A 8 26.47 -8.60 -8.19
N THR A 9 27.27 -7.55 -7.97
CA THR A 9 27.28 -6.81 -6.69
C THR A 9 27.11 -5.32 -6.93
N ILE A 10 26.33 -4.67 -6.05
CA ILE A 10 26.15 -3.22 -6.01
C ILE A 10 26.78 -2.62 -4.76
N PRO A 11 27.19 -1.34 -4.79
CA PRO A 11 27.61 -0.62 -3.58
C PRO A 11 26.47 -0.48 -2.57
N LEU A 12 26.78 -0.46 -1.28
CA LEU A 12 25.79 -0.24 -0.22
C LEU A 12 25.03 1.08 -0.41
N ILE A 13 25.68 2.13 -0.90
CA ILE A 13 25.07 3.45 -1.13
C ILE A 13 23.93 3.39 -2.17
N THR A 14 24.08 2.55 -3.22
CA THR A 14 23.01 2.31 -4.20
C THR A 14 21.81 1.62 -3.54
N LEU A 15 22.03 0.68 -2.64
CA LEU A 15 20.97 0.03 -1.89
C LEU A 15 20.24 1.02 -0.97
N ILE A 16 21.00 1.87 -0.25
CA ILE A 16 20.44 2.93 0.59
C ILE A 16 19.62 3.92 -0.25
N ALA A 17 20.07 4.25 -1.47
CA ALA A 17 19.31 5.08 -2.39
C ALA A 17 17.97 4.44 -2.77
N ILE A 18 17.93 3.14 -3.08
CA ILE A 18 16.70 2.39 -3.37
C ILE A 18 15.77 2.41 -2.15
N TRP A 19 16.29 2.16 -0.96
CA TRP A 19 15.50 2.16 0.27
C TRP A 19 14.97 3.54 0.64
N SER A 20 15.76 4.61 0.44
CA SER A 20 15.31 5.98 0.68
C SER A 20 14.11 6.37 -0.20
N ILE A 21 14.10 5.90 -1.46
CA ILE A 21 12.98 6.12 -2.39
C ILE A 21 11.77 5.29 -1.95
N SER A 22 11.97 4.03 -1.53
CA SER A 22 10.89 3.19 -1.01
C SER A 22 10.23 3.79 0.23
N ALA A 23 11.01 4.39 1.13
CA ALA A 23 10.52 5.07 2.33
C ALA A 23 9.54 6.20 2.02
N LEU A 24 9.66 6.88 0.87
CA LEU A 24 8.81 7.99 0.49
C LEU A 24 7.41 7.56 -0.01
N THR A 25 7.25 6.33 -0.46
CA THR A 25 6.06 5.89 -1.21
C THR A 25 4.77 5.93 -0.40
N SER A 26 4.82 5.81 0.92
CA SER A 26 3.64 5.83 1.80
C SER A 26 3.45 7.14 2.56
N LEU A 27 4.40 8.08 2.49
CA LEU A 27 4.29 9.36 3.20
C LEU A 27 3.15 10.26 2.71
N PRO A 28 2.84 10.31 1.38
CA PRO A 28 1.80 11.18 0.88
C PRO A 28 0.43 10.87 1.50
N GLY A 29 -0.17 11.87 2.09
CA GLY A 29 -1.48 11.77 2.70
C GLY A 29 -1.55 11.09 4.08
N LEU A 30 -0.57 10.31 4.48
CA LEU A 30 -0.63 9.56 5.75
C LEU A 30 0.25 10.15 6.86
N ALA A 31 1.41 10.72 6.50
CA ALA A 31 2.40 11.20 7.47
C ALA A 31 1.89 12.34 8.35
N VAL A 32 1.02 13.20 7.84
CA VAL A 32 0.46 14.36 8.57
C VAL A 32 -0.93 14.08 9.17
N SER A 33 -1.42 12.84 9.11
CA SER A 33 -2.72 12.50 9.69
C SER A 33 -2.87 12.85 11.18
N PRO A 34 -1.83 12.79 12.04
CA PRO A 34 -1.97 13.12 13.46
C PRO A 34 -2.43 14.55 13.74
N ILE A 35 -2.15 15.50 12.83
CA ILE A 35 -2.46 16.93 13.05
C ILE A 35 -3.83 17.35 12.52
N LEU A 36 -4.60 16.44 11.90
CA LEU A 36 -5.89 16.78 11.29
C LEU A 36 -6.84 17.41 12.33
N GLY A 37 -6.84 16.91 13.58
CA GLY A 37 -7.64 17.47 14.65
C GLY A 37 -7.23 18.90 15.05
N ASP A 38 -5.92 19.20 15.09
CA ASP A 38 -5.45 20.57 15.41
C ASP A 38 -5.77 21.56 14.30
N LEU A 39 -5.84 21.11 13.05
CA LEU A 39 -6.20 21.99 11.92
C LEU A 39 -7.62 22.53 12.03
N THR A 40 -8.55 21.88 12.74
CA THR A 40 -9.89 22.42 13.02
C THR A 40 -9.83 23.70 13.84
N LYS A 41 -8.89 23.78 14.80
CA LYS A 41 -8.69 24.98 15.62
C LYS A 41 -8.04 26.13 14.84
N ILE A 42 -7.10 25.79 13.95
CA ILE A 42 -6.33 26.74 13.16
C ILE A 42 -7.18 27.33 12.03
N PHE A 43 -8.04 26.50 11.43
CA PHE A 43 -8.93 26.89 10.33
C PHE A 43 -10.41 26.68 10.70
N PRO A 44 -11.00 27.47 11.61
CA PRO A 44 -12.35 27.24 12.12
C PRO A 44 -13.47 27.40 11.09
N LYS A 45 -13.15 27.91 9.88
CA LYS A 45 -14.08 27.99 8.75
C LYS A 45 -14.01 26.78 7.82
N ALA A 46 -13.00 25.92 7.97
CA ALA A 46 -12.85 24.69 7.19
C ALA A 46 -13.74 23.61 7.79
N THR A 47 -14.36 22.81 6.94
CA THR A 47 -15.09 21.60 7.34
C THR A 47 -14.10 20.47 7.60
N ASP A 48 -14.54 19.43 8.33
CA ASP A 48 -13.74 18.21 8.51
C ASP A 48 -13.38 17.58 7.15
N LEU A 49 -14.28 17.71 6.17
CA LEU A 49 -14.04 17.26 4.79
C LEU A 49 -12.87 18.04 4.15
N ASP A 50 -12.83 19.37 4.27
CA ASP A 50 -11.74 20.18 3.74
C ASP A 50 -10.39 19.78 4.33
N ILE A 51 -10.36 19.48 5.63
CA ILE A 51 -9.14 19.07 6.34
C ILE A 51 -8.73 17.65 5.90
N GLN A 52 -9.67 16.72 5.78
CA GLN A 52 -9.41 15.36 5.31
C GLN A 52 -8.96 15.33 3.84
N MET A 53 -9.29 16.35 3.04
CA MET A 53 -8.79 16.50 1.67
C MET A 53 -7.26 16.59 1.60
N LEU A 54 -6.57 17.05 2.64
CA LEU A 54 -5.11 17.08 2.69
C LEU A 54 -4.49 15.69 2.57
N THR A 55 -5.19 14.67 3.07
CA THR A 55 -4.74 13.28 3.04
C THR A 55 -5.33 12.49 1.89
N SER A 56 -6.56 12.81 1.46
CA SER A 56 -7.27 12.07 0.42
C SER A 56 -6.99 12.57 -1.00
N LEU A 57 -6.83 13.87 -1.21
CA LEU A 57 -6.61 14.46 -2.54
C LEU A 57 -5.31 14.01 -3.22
N PRO A 58 -4.19 13.80 -2.52
CA PRO A 58 -3.02 13.19 -3.15
C PRO A 58 -3.35 11.88 -3.85
N SER A 59 -4.22 11.04 -3.25
CA SER A 59 -4.61 9.74 -3.82
C SER A 59 -5.33 9.87 -5.16
N LEU A 60 -6.12 10.93 -5.36
CA LEU A 60 -6.76 11.22 -6.66
C LEU A 60 -5.75 11.37 -7.79
N LEU A 61 -4.64 12.08 -7.52
CA LEU A 61 -3.62 12.35 -8.52
C LEU A 61 -2.57 11.23 -8.60
N ILE A 62 -2.33 10.52 -7.52
CA ILE A 62 -1.45 9.35 -7.53
C ILE A 62 -1.92 8.34 -8.57
N ILE A 63 -3.23 8.01 -8.65
CA ILE A 63 -3.77 6.99 -9.55
C ILE A 63 -3.39 7.24 -11.02
N PRO A 64 -3.73 8.40 -11.65
CA PRO A 64 -3.37 8.65 -13.05
C PRO A 64 -1.85 8.79 -13.26
N PHE A 65 -1.13 9.37 -12.28
CA PHE A 65 0.31 9.58 -12.41
C PHE A 65 1.14 8.32 -12.18
N ILE A 66 0.64 7.29 -11.48
CA ILE A 66 1.23 5.95 -11.48
C ILE A 66 1.25 5.37 -12.90
N LEU A 67 0.13 5.46 -13.63
CA LEU A 67 0.02 4.94 -14.99
C LEU A 67 0.89 5.77 -15.96
N LEU A 68 0.87 7.09 -15.80
CA LEU A 68 1.70 7.99 -16.60
C LEU A 68 3.19 7.75 -16.35
N GLY A 69 3.61 7.61 -15.09
CA GLY A 69 4.99 7.32 -14.71
C GLY A 69 5.51 6.02 -15.32
N GLY A 70 4.72 4.94 -15.26
CA GLY A 70 5.05 3.68 -15.90
C GLY A 70 5.24 3.83 -17.42
N LYS A 71 4.33 4.54 -18.09
CA LYS A 71 4.37 4.75 -19.55
C LYS A 71 5.49 5.70 -19.98
N LEU A 72 5.81 6.68 -19.14
CA LEU A 72 6.85 7.66 -19.44
C LEU A 72 8.25 7.04 -19.46
N THR A 73 8.48 6.01 -18.62
CA THR A 73 9.76 5.28 -18.55
C THR A 73 10.04 4.40 -19.78
N GLU A 74 9.05 4.17 -20.65
CA GLU A 74 9.27 3.51 -21.95
C GLU A 74 10.01 4.42 -22.94
N LYS A 75 9.87 5.75 -22.80
CA LYS A 75 10.39 6.75 -23.74
C LYS A 75 11.46 7.66 -23.16
N VAL A 76 11.45 7.86 -21.85
CA VAL A 76 12.33 8.78 -21.12
C VAL A 76 13.17 7.98 -20.13
N ASP A 77 14.40 8.43 -19.92
CA ASP A 77 15.32 7.85 -18.95
C ASP A 77 14.66 7.78 -17.55
N TYR A 78 14.71 6.58 -16.99
CA TYR A 78 14.13 6.22 -15.70
C TYR A 78 14.57 7.15 -14.57
N VAL A 79 15.85 7.46 -14.49
CA VAL A 79 16.43 8.34 -13.45
C VAL A 79 15.93 9.78 -13.60
N ARG A 80 15.69 10.24 -14.83
CA ARG A 80 15.12 11.58 -15.06
C ARG A 80 13.68 11.69 -14.57
N VAL A 81 12.83 10.73 -14.92
CA VAL A 81 11.43 10.70 -14.43
C VAL A 81 11.39 10.64 -12.90
N LEU A 82 12.25 9.81 -12.29
CA LEU A 82 12.39 9.71 -10.85
C LEU A 82 12.80 11.04 -10.21
N LYS A 83 13.82 11.72 -10.76
CA LYS A 83 14.26 13.05 -10.28
C LYS A 83 13.14 14.08 -10.37
N VAL A 84 12.39 14.12 -11.46
CA VAL A 84 11.23 15.04 -11.60
C VAL A 84 10.21 14.77 -10.51
N GLY A 85 9.84 13.51 -10.26
CA GLY A 85 8.93 13.14 -9.17
C GLY A 85 9.44 13.57 -7.80
N LEU A 86 10.72 13.33 -7.50
CA LEU A 86 11.35 13.72 -6.23
C LEU A 86 11.40 15.24 -6.04
N TRP A 87 11.70 16.02 -7.09
CA TRP A 87 11.69 17.47 -7.03
C TRP A 87 10.27 18.04 -6.84
N LEU A 88 9.26 17.49 -7.52
CA LEU A 88 7.87 17.87 -7.31
C LEU A 88 7.42 17.59 -5.87
N PHE A 89 7.79 16.43 -5.33
CA PHE A 89 7.50 16.08 -3.95
C PHE A 89 8.20 17.03 -2.97
N ALA A 90 9.50 17.29 -3.12
CA ALA A 90 10.24 18.20 -2.26
C ALA A 90 9.71 19.64 -2.34
N ALA A 91 9.36 20.12 -3.56
CA ALA A 91 8.73 21.41 -3.77
C ALA A 91 7.39 21.52 -3.03
N SER A 92 6.57 20.47 -3.03
CA SER A 92 5.34 20.47 -2.24
C SER A 92 5.63 20.60 -0.74
N GLY A 93 6.67 19.94 -0.22
CA GLY A 93 7.09 20.10 1.18
C GLY A 93 7.46 21.55 1.54
N VAL A 94 8.21 22.23 0.68
CA VAL A 94 8.53 23.67 0.88
C VAL A 94 7.27 24.53 0.81
N LEU A 95 6.38 24.27 -0.16
CA LEU A 95 5.14 25.03 -0.32
C LEU A 95 4.20 24.85 0.89
N TYR A 96 4.14 23.67 1.49
CA TYR A 96 3.38 23.45 2.73
C TYR A 96 3.87 24.35 3.88
N LEU A 97 5.19 24.51 4.03
CA LEU A 97 5.77 25.32 5.12
C LEU A 97 5.44 26.81 5.00
N ILE A 98 5.20 27.32 3.79
CA ILE A 98 4.86 28.74 3.55
C ILE A 98 3.36 28.98 3.37
N SER A 99 2.55 27.91 3.34
CA SER A 99 1.10 28.00 3.16
C SER A 99 0.41 28.35 4.47
N ASN A 100 -0.46 29.39 4.43
CA ASN A 100 -1.17 29.90 5.59
C ASN A 100 -2.71 29.87 5.44
N ARG A 101 -3.20 29.29 4.33
CA ARG A 101 -4.64 29.20 4.05
C ARG A 101 -5.00 27.78 3.66
N MET A 102 -6.17 27.31 4.07
CA MET A 102 -6.64 25.94 3.82
C MET A 102 -6.62 25.59 2.34
N TRP A 103 -7.13 26.46 1.45
CA TRP A 103 -7.10 26.21 0.01
C TRP A 103 -5.69 26.04 -0.57
N GLN A 104 -4.68 26.77 -0.02
CA GLN A 104 -3.28 26.60 -0.43
C GLN A 104 -2.77 25.21 -0.07
N LEU A 105 -3.04 24.75 1.15
CA LEU A 105 -2.68 23.40 1.61
C LEU A 105 -3.31 22.34 0.72
N ILE A 106 -4.59 22.50 0.32
CA ILE A 106 -5.29 21.59 -0.58
C ILE A 106 -4.62 21.55 -1.97
N VAL A 107 -4.28 22.71 -2.55
CA VAL A 107 -3.57 22.76 -3.85
C VAL A 107 -2.19 22.14 -3.77
N VAL A 108 -1.46 22.38 -2.68
CA VAL A 108 -0.13 21.77 -2.46
C VAL A 108 -0.25 20.25 -2.28
N SER A 109 -1.32 19.74 -1.64
CA SER A 109 -1.56 18.30 -1.52
C SER A 109 -1.75 17.64 -2.89
N ALA A 110 -2.37 18.34 -3.84
CA ALA A 110 -2.47 17.88 -5.22
C ALA A 110 -1.09 17.76 -5.89
N LEU A 111 -0.22 18.76 -5.72
CA LEU A 111 1.16 18.71 -6.23
C LEU A 111 1.95 17.55 -5.62
N LEU A 112 1.79 17.33 -4.32
CA LEU A 112 2.36 16.18 -3.61
C LEU A 112 1.92 14.85 -4.25
N GLY A 113 0.63 14.72 -4.59
CA GLY A 113 0.07 13.55 -5.26
C GLY A 113 0.68 13.29 -6.63
N ILE A 114 0.91 14.33 -7.43
CA ILE A 114 1.58 14.24 -8.74
C ILE A 114 3.01 13.71 -8.57
N GLY A 115 3.80 14.31 -7.70
CA GLY A 115 5.18 13.90 -7.43
C GLY A 115 5.26 12.44 -6.97
N SER A 116 4.39 12.07 -6.04
CA SER A 116 4.32 10.72 -5.48
C SER A 116 3.88 9.67 -6.50
N GLY A 117 2.87 10.01 -7.32
CA GLY A 117 2.39 9.12 -8.39
C GLY A 117 3.48 8.76 -9.38
N LEU A 118 4.42 9.66 -9.67
CA LEU A 118 5.60 9.35 -10.47
C LEU A 118 6.60 8.45 -9.74
N ILE A 119 6.82 8.64 -8.43
CA ILE A 119 7.84 7.92 -7.66
C ILE A 119 7.42 6.47 -7.37
N ILE A 120 6.15 6.22 -7.03
CA ILE A 120 5.67 4.92 -6.55
C ILE A 120 6.00 3.76 -7.51
N PRO A 121 5.66 3.79 -8.83
CA PRO A 121 5.98 2.70 -9.73
C PRO A 121 7.48 2.57 -9.98
N LEU A 122 8.21 3.68 -9.89
CA LEU A 122 9.65 3.70 -10.08
C LEU A 122 10.41 3.09 -8.90
N SER A 123 9.90 3.25 -7.67
CA SER A 123 10.47 2.60 -6.48
C SER A 123 10.48 1.07 -6.62
N THR A 124 9.34 0.48 -6.96
CA THR A 124 9.23 -0.97 -7.17
C THR A 124 10.02 -1.43 -8.41
N GLY A 125 10.04 -0.60 -9.46
CA GLY A 125 10.84 -0.84 -10.66
C GLY A 125 12.34 -0.89 -10.40
N LEU A 126 12.88 -0.05 -9.50
CA LEU A 126 14.29 -0.10 -9.10
C LEU A 126 14.66 -1.46 -8.49
N VAL A 127 13.84 -1.97 -7.56
CA VAL A 127 14.09 -3.30 -6.97
C VAL A 127 14.12 -4.38 -8.05
N SER A 128 13.19 -4.35 -9.01
CA SER A 128 13.15 -5.31 -10.11
C SER A 128 14.34 -5.20 -11.06
N ARG A 129 14.88 -4.01 -11.28
CA ARG A 129 16.04 -3.77 -12.17
C ARG A 129 17.35 -4.23 -11.55
N TYR A 130 17.57 -3.95 -10.26
CA TYR A 130 18.83 -4.25 -9.59
C TYR A 130 18.92 -5.67 -9.03
N PHE A 131 17.78 -6.32 -8.73
CA PHE A 131 17.76 -7.62 -8.05
C PHE A 131 17.01 -8.68 -8.86
N VAL A 132 17.47 -9.94 -8.79
CA VAL A 132 16.84 -11.09 -9.44
C VAL A 132 16.68 -12.28 -8.49
N GLY A 133 15.74 -13.18 -8.83
CA GLY A 133 15.48 -14.41 -8.07
C GLY A 133 15.13 -14.14 -6.60
N THR A 134 15.68 -14.93 -5.70
CA THR A 134 15.45 -14.83 -4.24
C THR A 134 15.90 -13.50 -3.65
N TYR A 135 16.95 -12.88 -4.21
CA TYR A 135 17.40 -11.55 -3.78
C TYR A 135 16.36 -10.47 -4.03
N ARG A 136 15.63 -10.55 -5.16
CA ARG A 136 14.54 -9.62 -5.48
C ARG A 136 13.38 -9.74 -4.50
N VAL A 137 12.94 -10.96 -4.18
CA VAL A 137 11.88 -11.21 -3.20
C VAL A 137 12.25 -10.66 -1.83
N LYS A 138 13.48 -10.93 -1.38
CA LYS A 138 14.01 -10.38 -0.12
C LYS A 138 14.03 -8.86 -0.10
N GLN A 139 14.42 -8.21 -1.20
CA GLN A 139 14.46 -6.76 -1.28
C GLN A 139 13.07 -6.13 -1.33
N PHE A 140 12.07 -6.75 -1.96
CA PHE A 140 10.69 -6.28 -1.88
C PHE A 140 10.16 -6.34 -0.45
N GLY A 141 10.40 -7.44 0.28
CA GLY A 141 10.02 -7.55 1.68
C GLY A 141 10.67 -6.47 2.55
N LEU A 142 11.98 -6.22 2.35
CA LEU A 142 12.72 -5.22 3.10
C LEU A 142 12.28 -3.79 2.76
N SER A 143 12.01 -3.50 1.47
CA SER A 143 11.46 -2.20 1.04
C SER A 143 10.08 -1.95 1.67
N SER A 144 9.22 -2.96 1.74
CA SER A 144 7.91 -2.86 2.41
C SER A 144 8.06 -2.59 3.92
N ALA A 145 8.97 -3.29 4.58
CA ALA A 145 9.26 -3.06 6.00
C ALA A 145 9.78 -1.62 6.25
N ILE A 146 10.70 -1.12 5.41
CA ILE A 146 11.23 0.24 5.50
C ILE A 146 10.11 1.27 5.28
N THR A 147 9.24 1.06 4.31
CA THR A 147 8.10 1.95 4.02
C THR A 147 7.17 2.08 5.24
N ASN A 148 6.77 0.96 5.84
CA ASN A 148 5.91 0.97 7.03
C ASN A 148 6.62 1.55 8.27
N PHE A 149 7.89 1.21 8.48
CA PHE A 149 8.69 1.76 9.57
C PHE A 149 8.89 3.28 9.45
N THR A 150 9.03 3.78 8.22
CA THR A 150 9.09 5.21 7.94
C THR A 150 7.78 5.90 8.36
N LEU A 151 6.62 5.29 8.09
CA LEU A 151 5.33 5.82 8.56
C LEU A 151 5.24 5.83 10.09
N VAL A 152 5.69 4.78 10.76
CA VAL A 152 5.71 4.73 12.24
C VAL A 152 6.48 5.92 12.81
N ILE A 153 7.68 6.18 12.29
CA ILE A 153 8.49 7.32 12.73
C ILE A 153 7.84 8.64 12.31
N ALA A 154 7.40 8.75 11.06
CA ALA A 154 6.84 9.99 10.53
C ALA A 154 5.61 10.43 11.33
N THR A 155 4.66 9.55 11.61
CA THR A 155 3.44 9.89 12.34
C THR A 155 3.72 10.23 13.80
N ALA A 156 4.65 9.55 14.47
CA ALA A 156 5.08 9.94 15.81
C ALA A 156 5.72 11.32 15.83
N VAL A 157 6.70 11.54 14.94
CA VAL A 157 7.44 12.81 14.87
C VAL A 157 6.53 13.98 14.48
N THR A 158 5.64 13.80 13.50
CA THR A 158 4.72 14.85 13.07
C THR A 158 3.75 15.24 14.18
N GLY A 159 3.26 14.28 14.99
CA GLY A 159 2.41 14.56 16.13
C GLY A 159 3.11 15.47 17.16
N TYR A 160 4.34 15.12 17.56
CA TYR A 160 5.11 15.95 18.51
C TYR A 160 5.55 17.30 17.93
N LEU A 161 5.92 17.36 16.65
CA LEU A 161 6.27 18.62 16.01
C LEU A 161 5.09 19.59 15.93
N ALA A 162 3.86 19.09 15.83
CA ALA A 162 2.66 19.91 15.82
C ALA A 162 2.43 20.64 17.15
N GLU A 163 2.85 20.08 18.28
CA GLU A 163 2.77 20.73 19.58
C GLU A 163 3.64 22.00 19.66
N VAL A 164 4.71 22.07 18.86
CA VAL A 164 5.59 23.25 18.78
C VAL A 164 5.04 24.26 17.78
N SER A 165 4.68 23.79 16.58
CA SER A 165 4.06 24.63 15.53
C SER A 165 3.39 23.73 14.49
N TRP A 166 2.19 24.10 14.07
CA TRP A 166 1.40 23.37 13.09
C TRP A 166 2.04 23.27 11.69
N HIS A 167 3.03 24.10 11.37
CA HIS A 167 3.79 24.00 10.12
C HIS A 167 4.89 22.93 10.17
N LEU A 168 5.47 22.65 11.34
CA LEU A 168 6.62 21.75 11.48
C LEU A 168 6.35 20.30 11.03
N PRO A 169 5.15 19.73 11.21
CA PRO A 169 4.82 18.40 10.69
C PRO A 169 5.10 18.23 9.20
N PHE A 170 4.92 19.29 8.41
CA PHE A 170 5.15 19.25 6.96
C PHE A 170 6.63 19.11 6.57
N LEU A 171 7.58 19.27 7.52
CA LEU A 171 9.01 19.00 7.31
C LEU A 171 9.25 17.54 6.84
N VAL A 172 8.37 16.60 7.18
CA VAL A 172 8.48 15.21 6.71
C VAL A 172 8.47 15.13 5.17
N TYR A 173 7.81 16.06 4.51
CA TYR A 173 7.77 16.13 3.05
C TYR A 173 9.04 16.71 2.40
N LEU A 174 10.05 17.08 3.19
CA LEU A 174 11.39 17.41 2.71
C LEU A 174 12.34 16.19 2.67
N LEU A 175 11.94 15.03 3.20
CA LEU A 175 12.72 13.79 3.11
C LEU A 175 13.17 13.42 1.67
N PRO A 176 12.43 13.72 0.57
CA PRO A 176 12.90 13.53 -0.79
C PRO A 176 14.23 14.20 -1.11
N LEU A 177 14.60 15.29 -0.42
CA LEU A 177 15.90 15.93 -0.61
C LEU A 177 17.08 14.98 -0.33
N VAL A 178 16.95 14.11 0.69
CA VAL A 178 17.93 13.06 0.96
C VAL A 178 18.01 12.07 -0.20
N SER A 179 16.86 11.65 -0.72
CA SER A 179 16.82 10.74 -1.87
C SER A 179 17.37 11.38 -3.15
N ILE A 180 17.16 12.68 -3.37
CA ILE A 180 17.74 13.43 -4.52
C ILE A 180 19.26 13.39 -4.48
N LEU A 181 19.87 13.57 -3.29
CA LEU A 181 21.32 13.48 -3.12
C LEU A 181 21.84 12.06 -3.41
N LEU A 182 21.07 11.04 -3.03
CA LEU A 182 21.46 9.64 -3.20
C LEU A 182 21.21 9.11 -4.63
N VAL A 183 20.23 9.67 -5.36
CA VAL A 183 19.88 9.25 -6.73
C VAL A 183 21.06 9.37 -7.72
N GLY A 184 22.02 10.28 -7.46
CA GLY A 184 23.25 10.38 -8.25
C GLY A 184 24.10 9.09 -8.26
N HIS A 185 23.92 8.20 -7.29
CA HIS A 185 24.61 6.91 -7.20
C HIS A 185 23.88 5.76 -7.90
N LEU A 186 22.67 6.00 -8.44
CA LEU A 186 21.98 5.06 -9.30
C LEU A 186 22.58 5.14 -10.69
N LYS A 187 23.44 4.18 -11.05
CA LYS A 187 23.99 4.10 -12.40
C LYS A 187 22.91 3.61 -13.37
N GLU A 188 22.86 4.23 -14.54
CA GLU A 188 22.12 3.72 -15.68
C GLU A 188 22.76 2.42 -16.16
N ASP A 189 22.20 1.29 -15.80
CA ASP A 189 22.65 0.00 -16.33
C ASP A 189 21.93 -0.29 -17.64
N ARG A 190 22.45 0.33 -18.74
CA ARG A 190 21.98 0.09 -20.11
C ARG A 190 22.22 -1.35 -20.58
N SER A 191 23.07 -2.12 -19.89
CA SER A 191 23.39 -3.50 -20.25
C SER A 191 22.21 -4.48 -20.04
N GLY A 192 21.29 -4.20 -19.12
CA GLY A 192 20.09 -5.02 -18.88
C GLY A 192 19.02 -4.86 -19.98
N GLU A 193 18.91 -3.66 -20.55
CA GLU A 193 17.95 -3.35 -21.61
C GLU A 193 18.40 -3.90 -22.97
N ALA A 194 19.70 -3.85 -23.24
CA ALA A 194 20.30 -4.46 -24.43
C ALA A 194 20.19 -5.99 -24.44
N ALA A 195 20.24 -6.64 -23.26
CA ALA A 195 20.05 -8.09 -23.17
C ALA A 195 18.59 -8.53 -23.37
N LEU A 196 17.62 -7.71 -22.95
CA LEU A 196 16.18 -7.97 -23.19
C LEU A 196 15.76 -7.70 -24.63
N THR A 197 16.33 -6.68 -25.27
CA THR A 197 16.11 -6.41 -26.69
C THR A 197 16.86 -7.39 -27.60
N ALA A 198 18.04 -7.86 -27.21
CA ALA A 198 18.78 -8.87 -27.96
C ALA A 198 18.09 -10.25 -27.90
N SER A 199 17.43 -10.62 -26.80
CA SER A 199 16.66 -11.87 -26.72
C SER A 199 15.34 -11.82 -27.49
N SER A 200 14.77 -10.63 -27.71
CA SER A 200 13.54 -10.45 -28.50
C SER A 200 13.82 -10.30 -30.02
N SER A 201 15.04 -9.94 -30.40
CA SER A 201 15.43 -9.79 -31.80
C SER A 201 16.09 -11.03 -32.43
N SER A 202 16.48 -12.03 -31.63
CA SER A 202 17.02 -13.31 -32.13
C SER A 202 15.95 -14.32 -32.54
N ASP A 203 14.67 -14.07 -32.28
CA ASP A 203 13.58 -14.98 -32.68
C ASP A 203 12.88 -14.61 -33.99
N THR A 204 13.42 -13.63 -34.78
CA THR A 204 12.75 -13.20 -36.01
C THR A 204 13.56 -13.52 -37.30
N THR A 205 14.52 -14.41 -37.23
CA THR A 205 15.17 -14.85 -38.49
C THR A 205 15.56 -16.33 -38.37
N THR A 206 14.69 -17.23 -38.72
CA THR A 206 14.93 -18.43 -39.51
C THR A 206 13.69 -19.36 -39.53
N THR A 207 13.16 -19.46 -40.76
CA THR A 207 12.58 -20.65 -41.38
C THR A 207 11.20 -21.14 -40.95
N THR A 208 10.23 -20.79 -41.78
CA THR A 208 9.17 -21.71 -42.25
C THR A 208 9.70 -23.12 -42.46
N THR A 209 9.42 -24.02 -41.54
CA THR A 209 9.07 -25.44 -41.78
C THR A 209 8.88 -26.18 -40.44
N THR A 210 7.83 -27.02 -40.41
CA THR A 210 7.46 -27.99 -39.35
C THR A 210 6.74 -27.43 -38.10
N ALA A 211 5.51 -27.02 -38.30
CA ALA A 211 4.52 -26.86 -37.27
C ALA A 211 3.86 -28.24 -36.95
N ALA A 212 4.56 -29.14 -36.27
CA ALA A 212 3.95 -30.39 -35.79
C ALA A 212 4.59 -31.00 -34.52
N ASN A 213 5.76 -30.54 -34.04
CA ASN A 213 6.47 -31.25 -32.96
C ASN A 213 6.96 -30.39 -31.81
N VAL A 214 6.40 -29.19 -31.57
CA VAL A 214 6.81 -28.33 -30.43
C VAL A 214 5.81 -28.33 -29.27
N ALA A 215 4.71 -29.09 -29.37
CA ALA A 215 3.70 -29.14 -28.28
C ALA A 215 4.05 -30.08 -27.11
N THR A 216 5.16 -30.83 -27.16
CA THR A 216 5.51 -31.82 -26.14
C THR A 216 6.81 -31.58 -25.37
N ALA A 217 7.58 -30.53 -25.66
CA ALA A 217 8.92 -30.36 -25.10
C ALA A 217 9.04 -29.29 -23.98
N ASN A 218 8.01 -28.50 -23.67
CA ASN A 218 8.06 -27.47 -22.63
C ASN A 218 7.32 -27.81 -21.33
N ALA A 219 7.07 -29.09 -21.07
CA ALA A 219 6.46 -29.59 -19.82
C ALA A 219 7.46 -30.21 -18.83
N ALA A 220 8.76 -30.04 -19.03
CA ALA A 220 9.75 -30.60 -18.15
C ALA A 220 10.63 -29.51 -17.53
N THR A 221 10.65 -29.54 -16.20
CA THR A 221 11.62 -28.95 -15.28
C THR A 221 11.22 -27.61 -14.62
N VAL A 222 10.13 -27.66 -13.87
CA VAL A 222 10.07 -26.94 -12.58
C VAL A 222 10.27 -27.99 -11.50
N THR A 223 11.46 -28.12 -10.98
CA THR A 223 11.75 -28.90 -9.77
C THR A 223 11.10 -28.18 -8.58
N VAL A 224 9.93 -28.64 -8.21
CA VAL A 224 9.27 -28.32 -6.93
C VAL A 224 9.88 -29.23 -5.87
N PRO A 225 10.21 -28.77 -4.65
CA PRO A 225 10.61 -29.65 -3.56
C PRO A 225 9.48 -30.64 -3.28
N GLU A 226 9.82 -31.92 -3.24
CA GLU A 226 8.90 -33.03 -2.96
C GLU A 226 8.40 -32.95 -1.50
N THR A 227 7.29 -32.29 -1.24
CA THR A 227 6.39 -32.52 -0.08
C THR A 227 5.02 -31.87 -0.29
N SER A 228 4.43 -31.90 -1.47
CA SER A 228 3.02 -31.55 -1.63
C SER A 228 2.22 -32.75 -2.12
N SER A 229 1.05 -32.98 -1.52
CA SER A 229 0.16 -34.07 -1.87
C SER A 229 -0.26 -34.03 -3.34
N ALA A 230 -0.49 -35.21 -3.97
CA ALA A 230 -0.87 -35.30 -5.38
C ALA A 230 -2.14 -34.52 -5.77
N ASP A 231 -3.00 -34.21 -4.78
CA ASP A 231 -4.22 -33.42 -4.98
C ASP A 231 -3.93 -31.90 -5.14
N ASP A 232 -2.90 -31.38 -4.48
CA ASP A 232 -2.49 -29.97 -4.59
C ASP A 232 -1.90 -29.66 -5.96
N SER A 233 -1.16 -30.62 -6.54
CA SER A 233 -0.59 -30.47 -7.89
C SER A 233 -1.68 -30.51 -8.97
N LYS A 234 -2.76 -31.27 -8.77
CA LYS A 234 -3.92 -31.33 -9.68
C LYS A 234 -4.72 -30.03 -9.62
N ALA A 235 -4.98 -29.48 -8.42
CA ALA A 235 -5.72 -28.23 -8.26
C ALA A 235 -4.95 -27.02 -8.84
N ALA A 236 -3.63 -26.98 -8.66
CA ALA A 236 -2.77 -25.94 -9.26
C ALA A 236 -2.72 -26.04 -10.79
N ARG A 237 -2.67 -27.27 -11.35
CA ARG A 237 -2.75 -27.50 -12.80
C ARG A 237 -4.12 -27.12 -13.34
N GLN A 238 -5.22 -27.45 -12.64
CA GLN A 238 -6.57 -27.14 -13.08
C GLN A 238 -6.80 -25.60 -13.08
N SER A 239 -6.33 -24.89 -12.04
CA SER A 239 -6.40 -23.43 -11.99
C SER A 239 -5.55 -22.76 -13.09
N ALA A 240 -4.38 -23.30 -13.40
CA ALA A 240 -3.54 -22.81 -14.49
C ALA A 240 -4.19 -23.04 -15.87
N ILE A 241 -4.89 -24.17 -16.07
CA ILE A 241 -5.65 -24.47 -17.30
C ILE A 241 -6.84 -23.51 -17.43
N ASP A 242 -7.59 -23.25 -16.37
CA ASP A 242 -8.72 -22.31 -16.36
C ASP A 242 -8.27 -20.87 -16.66
N ILE A 243 -7.13 -20.43 -16.12
CA ILE A 243 -6.57 -19.10 -16.38
C ILE A 243 -5.98 -19.02 -17.80
N GLY A 244 -5.36 -20.08 -18.30
CA GLY A 244 -4.80 -20.17 -19.66
C GLY A 244 -5.86 -20.08 -20.76
N GLY A 245 -7.11 -20.51 -20.48
CA GLY A 245 -8.26 -20.35 -21.37
C GLY A 245 -8.89 -18.95 -21.36
N SER A 246 -8.52 -18.08 -20.39
CA SER A 246 -9.02 -16.71 -20.34
C SER A 246 -8.39 -15.84 -21.41
N LYS A 247 -9.21 -15.14 -22.21
CA LYS A 247 -8.78 -14.19 -23.25
C LYS A 247 -7.73 -13.16 -22.78
N TYR A 248 -7.67 -12.88 -21.47
CA TYR A 248 -6.80 -11.88 -20.86
C TYR A 248 -5.69 -12.47 -20.00
N GLY A 249 -5.65 -13.80 -19.79
CA GLY A 249 -4.70 -14.46 -18.87
C GLY A 249 -4.87 -14.04 -17.40
N ILE A 250 -6.06 -13.57 -17.04
CA ILE A 250 -6.47 -13.15 -15.67
C ILE A 250 -7.88 -13.66 -15.43
N HIS A 251 -8.14 -14.23 -14.25
CA HIS A 251 -9.47 -14.63 -13.82
C HIS A 251 -10.23 -13.41 -13.28
N ILE A 252 -10.89 -12.66 -14.18
CA ILE A 252 -11.47 -11.32 -13.90
C ILE A 252 -12.46 -11.35 -12.72
N LYS A 253 -13.30 -12.39 -12.62
CA LYS A 253 -14.29 -12.50 -11.54
C LYS A 253 -13.63 -12.53 -10.16
N HIS A 254 -12.63 -13.38 -9.98
CA HIS A 254 -11.91 -13.47 -8.70
C HIS A 254 -11.09 -12.21 -8.42
N LEU A 255 -10.52 -11.59 -9.46
CA LEU A 255 -9.81 -10.32 -9.30
C LEU A 255 -10.75 -9.21 -8.81
N ILE A 256 -11.94 -9.07 -9.39
CA ILE A 256 -12.94 -8.08 -8.94
C ILE A 256 -13.40 -8.37 -7.50
N GLU A 257 -13.64 -9.63 -7.13
CA GLU A 257 -13.98 -9.99 -5.75
C GLU A 257 -12.88 -9.57 -4.77
N LEU A 258 -11.61 -9.80 -5.11
CA LEU A 258 -10.45 -9.39 -4.32
C LEU A 258 -10.32 -7.86 -4.24
N MET A 259 -10.49 -7.15 -5.36
CA MET A 259 -10.46 -5.69 -5.40
C MET A 259 -11.53 -5.08 -4.50
N LEU A 260 -12.78 -5.52 -4.62
CA LEU A 260 -13.88 -5.02 -3.79
C LEU A 260 -13.65 -5.32 -2.31
N PHE A 261 -13.25 -6.53 -1.98
CA PHE A 261 -12.97 -6.90 -0.60
C PHE A 261 -11.81 -6.08 -0.01
N TYR A 262 -10.73 -5.89 -0.78
CA TYR A 262 -9.60 -5.07 -0.36
C TYR A 262 -10.00 -3.60 -0.17
N GLY A 263 -10.82 -3.07 -1.07
CA GLY A 263 -11.38 -1.72 -0.94
C GLY A 263 -12.19 -1.55 0.36
N VAL A 264 -13.07 -2.51 0.69
CA VAL A 264 -13.86 -2.50 1.93
C VAL A 264 -12.97 -2.58 3.16
N ILE A 265 -12.00 -3.50 3.19
CA ILE A 265 -11.08 -3.65 4.33
C ILE A 265 -10.25 -2.38 4.53
N THR A 266 -9.73 -1.80 3.45
CA THR A 266 -8.98 -0.54 3.52
C THR A 266 -9.88 0.60 4.00
N TYR A 267 -11.11 0.71 3.49
CA TYR A 267 -12.09 1.71 3.94
C TYR A 267 -12.33 1.63 5.46
N ILE A 268 -12.48 0.43 6.01
CA ILE A 268 -12.69 0.21 7.44
C ILE A 268 -11.53 0.78 8.26
N VAL A 269 -10.28 0.54 7.88
CA VAL A 269 -9.11 0.94 8.70
C VAL A 269 -8.75 2.41 8.55
N ILE A 270 -9.13 3.06 7.45
CA ILE A 270 -8.86 4.48 7.20
C ILE A 270 -9.46 5.38 8.30
N VAL A 271 -10.53 4.95 8.96
CA VAL A 271 -11.14 5.70 10.08
C VAL A 271 -10.13 6.04 11.17
N VAL A 272 -9.20 5.13 11.47
CA VAL A 272 -8.14 5.38 12.46
C VAL A 272 -7.22 6.51 12.02
N ILE A 273 -6.89 6.57 10.72
CA ILE A 273 -5.98 7.57 10.19
C ILE A 273 -6.66 8.95 10.07
N PHE A 274 -7.92 8.99 9.61
CA PHE A 274 -8.62 10.22 9.26
C PHE A 274 -9.45 10.80 10.41
N ASN A 275 -10.09 9.97 11.22
CA ASN A 275 -11.03 10.44 12.24
C ASN A 275 -10.51 10.32 13.68
N LEU A 276 -9.51 9.47 13.95
CA LEU A 276 -8.94 9.38 15.31
C LEU A 276 -8.38 10.73 15.80
N PRO A 277 -7.65 11.53 14.99
CA PRO A 277 -7.16 12.84 15.43
C PRO A 277 -8.28 13.80 15.84
N PHE A 278 -9.41 13.82 15.12
CA PHE A 278 -10.58 14.64 15.48
C PHE A 278 -11.26 14.16 16.77
N LEU A 279 -11.38 12.83 16.94
CA LEU A 279 -11.92 12.26 18.16
C LEU A 279 -11.02 12.59 19.36
N MET A 280 -9.72 12.50 19.23
CA MET A 280 -8.75 12.80 20.27
C MET A 280 -8.72 14.30 20.59
N GLU A 281 -8.79 15.15 19.57
CA GLU A 281 -8.90 16.60 19.74
C GLU A 281 -10.16 17.00 20.53
N LYS A 282 -11.32 16.41 20.21
CA LYS A 282 -12.59 16.61 20.94
C LYS A 282 -12.45 16.27 22.44
N HIS A 283 -11.63 15.29 22.79
CA HIS A 283 -11.36 14.90 24.18
C HIS A 283 -10.12 15.58 24.79
N HIS A 284 -9.61 16.65 24.16
CA HIS A 284 -8.49 17.48 24.62
C HIS A 284 -7.16 16.74 24.72
N PHE A 285 -6.96 15.67 23.94
CA PHE A 285 -5.65 15.02 23.80
C PHE A 285 -4.76 15.81 22.84
N SER A 286 -3.44 15.73 23.10
CA SER A 286 -2.46 16.39 22.23
C SER A 286 -2.31 15.67 20.87
N SER A 287 -1.82 16.39 19.85
CA SER A 287 -1.45 15.80 18.56
C SER A 287 -0.28 14.81 18.68
N GLY A 288 0.59 14.99 19.69
CA GLY A 288 1.62 14.02 20.04
C GLY A 288 1.03 12.67 20.40
N ASN A 289 -0.01 12.65 21.23
CA ASN A 289 -0.73 11.43 21.57
C ASN A 289 -1.41 10.81 20.33
N SER A 290 -2.04 11.62 19.48
CA SER A 290 -2.60 11.15 18.19
C SER A 290 -1.54 10.51 17.31
N GLY A 291 -0.36 11.14 17.21
CA GLY A 291 0.79 10.61 16.46
C GLY A 291 1.27 9.26 17.00
N LEU A 292 1.35 9.12 18.33
CA LEU A 292 1.72 7.84 18.97
C LEU A 292 0.68 6.74 18.69
N MET A 293 -0.62 7.03 18.81
CA MET A 293 -1.68 6.04 18.53
C MET A 293 -1.64 5.56 17.07
N ILE A 294 -1.48 6.49 16.13
CA ILE A 294 -1.37 6.15 14.71
C ILE A 294 -0.05 5.41 14.42
N SER A 295 1.05 5.76 15.11
CA SER A 295 2.31 5.01 15.00
C SER A 295 2.16 3.57 15.50
N LEU A 296 1.49 3.36 16.63
CA LEU A 296 1.20 2.02 17.16
C LEU A 296 0.29 1.22 16.22
N PHE A 297 -0.66 1.88 15.57
CA PHE A 297 -1.48 1.27 14.53
C PHE A 297 -0.62 0.77 13.34
N PHE A 298 0.29 1.59 12.79
CA PHE A 298 1.18 1.17 11.70
C PHE A 298 2.19 0.09 12.15
N LEU A 299 2.68 0.17 13.38
CA LEU A 299 3.54 -0.86 13.95
C LEU A 299 2.78 -2.20 14.06
N ALA A 300 1.53 -2.16 14.50
CA ALA A 300 0.66 -3.32 14.59
C ALA A 300 0.32 -3.92 13.21
N ILE A 301 0.22 -3.11 12.16
CA ILE A 301 0.09 -3.61 10.77
C ILE A 301 1.35 -4.39 10.35
N THR A 302 2.52 -3.93 10.76
CA THR A 302 3.79 -4.55 10.35
C THR A 302 4.09 -5.84 11.10
N ALA A 303 3.70 -5.92 12.37
CA ALA A 303 4.05 -7.03 13.27
C ALA A 303 3.61 -8.42 12.77
N PRO A 304 2.39 -8.64 12.25
CA PRO A 304 1.97 -9.94 11.74
C PRO A 304 2.82 -10.46 10.58
N GLY A 305 3.45 -9.57 9.79
CA GLY A 305 4.29 -9.95 8.66
C GLY A 305 5.46 -10.88 9.05
N PHE A 306 5.94 -10.80 10.28
CA PHE A 306 7.01 -11.66 10.79
C PHE A 306 6.54 -13.06 11.23
N CYS A 307 5.25 -13.24 11.49
CA CYS A 307 4.66 -14.46 12.03
C CYS A 307 3.47 -14.98 11.20
N LEU A 308 3.27 -14.45 10.00
CA LEU A 308 2.10 -14.71 9.17
C LEU A 308 1.88 -16.21 8.95
N ASP A 309 2.93 -16.95 8.59
CA ASP A 309 2.86 -18.40 8.34
C ASP A 309 2.35 -19.18 9.55
N LYS A 310 2.79 -18.79 10.76
CA LYS A 310 2.33 -19.41 12.01
C LYS A 310 0.88 -19.08 12.31
N ILE A 311 0.48 -17.81 12.09
CA ILE A 311 -0.89 -17.33 12.30
C ILE A 311 -1.85 -18.05 11.34
N VAL A 312 -1.52 -18.08 10.04
CA VAL A 312 -2.34 -18.74 9.03
C VAL A 312 -2.37 -20.25 9.25
N GLY A 313 -1.24 -20.87 9.60
CA GLY A 313 -1.17 -22.30 9.94
C GLY A 313 -2.05 -22.68 11.14
N LEU A 314 -2.16 -21.81 12.15
CA LEU A 314 -3.00 -22.02 13.33
C LEU A 314 -4.49 -21.80 13.04
N LEU A 315 -4.85 -20.70 12.37
CA LEU A 315 -6.22 -20.26 12.18
C LEU A 315 -6.88 -20.81 10.90
N LYS A 316 -6.07 -21.26 9.93
CA LYS A 316 -6.50 -21.86 8.66
C LYS A 316 -7.61 -21.03 7.96
N GLU A 317 -8.73 -21.68 7.62
CA GLU A 317 -9.87 -21.06 6.92
C GLU A 317 -10.54 -19.91 7.69
N ARG A 318 -10.26 -19.78 8.99
CA ARG A 318 -10.87 -18.75 9.84
C ARG A 318 -9.99 -17.51 10.00
N THR A 319 -8.81 -17.46 9.39
CA THR A 319 -7.84 -16.38 9.58
C THR A 319 -8.46 -15.01 9.29
N LYS A 320 -9.12 -14.84 8.14
CA LYS A 320 -9.76 -13.56 7.78
C LYS A 320 -10.93 -13.21 8.70
N ALA A 321 -11.70 -14.20 9.17
CA ALA A 321 -12.80 -13.96 10.11
C ALA A 321 -12.27 -13.48 11.47
N TYR A 322 -11.23 -14.11 12.01
CA TYR A 322 -10.60 -13.65 13.26
C TYR A 322 -9.91 -12.30 13.11
N SER A 323 -9.33 -12.01 11.96
CA SER A 323 -8.74 -10.70 11.67
C SER A 323 -9.81 -9.60 11.63
N LEU A 324 -10.95 -9.86 10.99
CA LEU A 324 -12.11 -8.95 11.00
C LEU A 324 -12.70 -8.79 12.41
N LEU A 325 -12.75 -9.86 13.19
CA LEU A 325 -13.17 -9.80 14.59
C LEU A 325 -12.22 -8.91 15.41
N SER A 326 -10.90 -9.05 15.22
CA SER A 326 -9.91 -8.17 15.85
C SER A 326 -10.15 -6.70 15.48
N MET A 327 -10.41 -6.40 14.19
CA MET A 327 -10.73 -5.04 13.75
C MET A 327 -12.03 -4.52 14.38
N ALA A 328 -13.09 -5.34 14.43
CA ALA A 328 -14.35 -4.97 15.07
C ALA A 328 -14.19 -4.67 16.57
N LEU A 329 -13.47 -5.52 17.29
CA LEU A 329 -13.16 -5.29 18.72
C LEU A 329 -12.33 -4.04 18.91
N GLY A 330 -11.34 -3.78 18.05
CA GLY A 330 -10.52 -2.57 18.10
C GLY A 330 -11.35 -1.29 17.88
N LEU A 331 -12.22 -1.28 16.87
CA LEU A 331 -13.14 -0.14 16.62
C LEU A 331 -14.13 0.05 17.77
N LEU A 332 -14.64 -1.04 18.35
CA LEU A 332 -15.53 -1.01 19.49
C LEU A 332 -14.85 -0.38 20.72
N LEU A 333 -13.59 -0.74 21.00
CA LEU A 333 -12.82 -0.16 22.11
C LEU A 333 -12.60 1.34 21.94
N ILE A 334 -12.26 1.79 20.71
CA ILE A 334 -12.09 3.22 20.41
C ILE A 334 -13.40 3.99 20.59
N TRP A 335 -14.54 3.38 20.22
CA TRP A 335 -15.85 4.04 20.34
C TRP A 335 -16.38 4.11 21.77
N ILE A 336 -16.31 3.02 22.55
CA ILE A 336 -16.98 2.94 23.88
C ILE A 336 -16.35 3.88 24.89
N ALA A 337 -15.02 4.02 24.87
CA ALA A 337 -14.35 4.86 25.84
C ALA A 337 -13.16 5.58 25.21
N PRO A 338 -13.30 6.86 24.91
CA PRO A 338 -12.23 7.69 24.39
C PRO A 338 -11.23 8.07 25.50
N ILE A 339 -10.70 7.06 26.17
CA ILE A 339 -9.67 7.14 27.19
C ILE A 339 -8.41 6.54 26.57
N GLU A 340 -7.24 7.17 26.76
CA GLU A 340 -5.96 6.71 26.16
C GLU A 340 -5.72 5.22 26.34
N TRP A 341 -5.96 4.68 27.54
CA TRP A 341 -5.76 3.26 27.85
C TRP A 341 -6.61 2.28 27.04
N LEU A 342 -7.72 2.72 26.44
CA LEU A 342 -8.57 1.89 25.58
C LEU A 342 -8.35 2.18 24.09
N ILE A 343 -7.96 3.41 23.74
CA ILE A 343 -7.59 3.77 22.36
C ILE A 343 -6.34 2.98 21.91
N ILE A 344 -5.33 2.85 22.79
CA ILE A 344 -4.09 2.10 22.48
C ILE A 344 -4.40 0.67 22.03
N PRO A 345 -5.01 -0.21 22.84
CA PRO A 345 -5.32 -1.56 22.38
C PRO A 345 -6.31 -1.57 21.22
N GLY A 346 -7.19 -0.58 21.12
CA GLY A 346 -8.08 -0.41 19.97
C GLY A 346 -7.31 -0.24 18.68
N CYS A 347 -6.36 0.69 18.61
CA CYS A 347 -5.49 0.91 17.45
C CYS A 347 -4.65 -0.34 17.10
N ILE A 348 -4.09 -0.99 18.12
CA ILE A 348 -3.31 -2.22 17.94
C ILE A 348 -4.17 -3.33 17.34
N LEU A 349 -5.38 -3.56 17.85
CA LEU A 349 -6.27 -4.62 17.37
C LEU A 349 -6.72 -4.38 15.93
N VAL A 350 -7.04 -3.11 15.56
CA VAL A 350 -7.37 -2.76 14.17
C VAL A 350 -6.16 -3.00 13.27
N GLY A 351 -4.97 -2.54 13.68
CA GLY A 351 -3.72 -2.71 12.93
C GLY A 351 -3.34 -4.18 12.72
N LEU A 352 -3.41 -5.01 13.77
CA LEU A 352 -3.16 -6.45 13.68
C LEU A 352 -4.11 -7.14 12.70
N GLY A 353 -5.41 -6.83 12.77
CA GLY A 353 -6.40 -7.41 11.86
C GLY A 353 -6.10 -7.08 10.40
N TYR A 354 -5.81 -5.82 10.09
CA TYR A 354 -5.44 -5.39 8.75
C TYR A 354 -4.11 -5.98 8.27
N GLY A 355 -3.10 -5.97 9.15
CA GLY A 355 -1.76 -6.50 8.86
C GLY A 355 -1.71 -7.98 8.54
N ILE A 356 -2.72 -8.77 8.96
CA ILE A 356 -2.90 -10.18 8.57
C ILE A 356 -3.61 -10.27 7.20
N ILE A 357 -4.71 -9.54 7.00
CA ILE A 357 -5.54 -9.67 5.80
C ILE A 357 -4.81 -9.15 4.54
N GLN A 358 -4.11 -8.03 4.63
CA GLN A 358 -3.50 -7.37 3.49
C GLN A 358 -2.52 -8.27 2.72
N PRO A 359 -1.49 -8.90 3.34
CA PRO A 359 -0.57 -9.76 2.61
C PRO A 359 -1.25 -11.02 2.07
N MET A 360 -2.25 -11.56 2.76
CA MET A 360 -3.03 -12.70 2.28
C MET A 360 -3.84 -12.36 1.02
N LEU A 361 -4.36 -11.14 0.91
CA LEU A 361 -5.05 -10.68 -0.31
C LEU A 361 -4.08 -10.52 -1.47
N TYR A 362 -2.87 -10.02 -1.22
CA TYR A 362 -1.84 -9.93 -2.26
C TYR A 362 -1.42 -11.32 -2.76
N ASP A 363 -1.22 -12.28 -1.86
CA ASP A 363 -0.94 -13.66 -2.24
C ASP A 363 -2.07 -14.27 -3.09
N LYS A 364 -3.32 -14.15 -2.64
CA LYS A 364 -4.49 -14.59 -3.42
C LYS A 364 -4.58 -13.90 -4.78
N THR A 365 -4.20 -12.64 -4.88
CA THR A 365 -4.19 -11.91 -6.16
C THR A 365 -3.23 -12.54 -7.14
N THR A 366 -2.05 -13.01 -6.68
CA THR A 366 -1.09 -13.68 -7.57
C THR A 366 -1.65 -14.97 -8.17
N GLN A 367 -2.56 -15.64 -7.46
CA GLN A 367 -3.22 -16.86 -7.92
C GLN A 367 -4.32 -16.62 -8.97
N THR A 368 -4.74 -15.36 -9.20
CA THR A 368 -5.77 -15.01 -10.19
C THR A 368 -5.24 -14.69 -11.59
N ALA A 369 -3.93 -14.64 -11.75
CA ALA A 369 -3.29 -14.22 -13.00
C ALA A 369 -2.13 -15.14 -13.40
N LEU A 370 -1.88 -15.24 -14.71
CA LEU A 370 -0.66 -15.88 -15.20
C LEU A 370 0.58 -15.13 -14.69
N PRO A 371 1.73 -15.80 -14.50
CA PRO A 371 2.95 -15.19 -13.94
C PRO A 371 3.36 -13.87 -14.62
N GLN A 372 3.17 -13.78 -15.92
CA GLN A 372 3.47 -12.58 -16.72
C GLN A 372 2.54 -11.39 -16.42
N LYS A 373 1.33 -11.63 -15.92
CA LYS A 373 0.29 -10.62 -15.63
C LYS A 373 0.02 -10.39 -14.14
N THR A 374 0.73 -11.09 -13.28
CA THR A 374 0.58 -10.98 -11.82
C THR A 374 0.83 -9.55 -11.33
N THR A 375 1.83 -8.86 -11.88
CA THR A 375 2.12 -7.45 -11.54
C THR A 375 0.95 -6.53 -11.88
N LEU A 376 0.30 -6.76 -13.02
CA LEU A 376 -0.87 -6.00 -13.43
C LEU A 376 -2.08 -6.27 -12.50
N ALA A 377 -2.32 -7.52 -12.14
CA ALA A 377 -3.38 -7.88 -11.20
C ALA A 377 -3.16 -7.25 -9.83
N LEU A 378 -1.94 -7.28 -9.31
CA LEU A 378 -1.56 -6.60 -8.07
C LEU A 378 -1.74 -5.09 -8.16
N ALA A 379 -1.38 -4.46 -9.29
CA ALA A 379 -1.58 -3.03 -9.50
C ALA A 379 -3.06 -2.63 -9.41
N PHE A 380 -3.98 -3.42 -9.98
CA PHE A 380 -5.42 -3.19 -9.87
C PHE A 380 -5.91 -3.29 -8.42
N VAL A 381 -5.44 -4.29 -7.67
CA VAL A 381 -5.81 -4.42 -6.25
C VAL A 381 -5.25 -3.25 -5.43
N MET A 382 -3.98 -2.87 -5.64
CA MET A 382 -3.36 -1.73 -4.95
C MET A 382 -4.03 -0.40 -5.27
N MET A 383 -4.54 -0.21 -6.50
CA MET A 383 -5.31 0.98 -6.88
C MET A 383 -6.54 1.17 -5.98
N MET A 384 -7.17 0.08 -5.51
CA MET A 384 -8.30 0.15 -4.58
C MET A 384 -7.95 0.79 -3.24
N ASN A 385 -6.68 0.69 -2.80
CA ASN A 385 -6.21 1.39 -1.61
C ASN A 385 -6.32 2.92 -1.77
N TYR A 386 -5.83 3.45 -2.88
CA TYR A 386 -5.89 4.89 -3.16
C TYR A 386 -7.31 5.36 -3.44
N LEU A 387 -8.13 4.51 -4.07
CA LEU A 387 -9.54 4.81 -4.28
C LEU A 387 -10.32 4.86 -2.96
N ALA A 388 -10.03 3.94 -2.03
CA ALA A 388 -10.63 3.95 -0.70
C ALA A 388 -10.20 5.21 0.09
N LEU A 389 -8.91 5.58 0.07
CA LEU A 389 -8.41 6.81 0.67
C LEU A 389 -9.09 8.06 0.10
N LEU A 390 -9.28 8.11 -1.21
CA LEU A 390 -9.96 9.23 -1.88
C LEU A 390 -11.44 9.32 -1.50
N LEU A 391 -12.16 8.20 -1.56
CA LEU A 391 -13.61 8.18 -1.38
C LEU A 391 -14.05 8.26 0.08
N TYR A 392 -13.16 7.89 1.02
CA TYR A 392 -13.49 7.79 2.44
C TYR A 392 -14.14 9.06 3.00
N PRO A 393 -13.55 10.27 2.91
CA PRO A 393 -14.14 11.46 3.51
C PRO A 393 -15.49 11.81 2.89
N PHE A 394 -15.64 11.65 1.57
CA PHE A 394 -16.91 11.94 0.89
C PHE A 394 -18.04 10.99 1.33
N ILE A 395 -17.71 9.71 1.54
CA ILE A 395 -18.70 8.72 2.01
C ILE A 395 -19.09 9.04 3.44
N VAL A 396 -18.14 9.37 4.31
CA VAL A 396 -18.44 9.73 5.71
C VAL A 396 -19.29 10.99 5.75
N ASP A 397 -18.90 12.05 5.05
CA ASP A 397 -19.63 13.33 4.99
C ASP A 397 -21.06 13.13 4.46
N PHE A 398 -21.23 12.36 3.38
CA PHE A 398 -22.54 12.02 2.83
C PHE A 398 -23.45 11.33 3.86
N PHE A 399 -22.94 10.33 4.58
CA PHE A 399 -23.74 9.62 5.58
C PHE A 399 -23.99 10.48 6.83
N GLN A 400 -23.04 11.33 7.25
CA GLN A 400 -23.27 12.31 8.30
C GLN A 400 -24.40 13.29 7.92
N TRP A 401 -24.43 13.73 6.67
CA TRP A 401 -25.52 14.54 6.14
C TRP A 401 -26.87 13.80 6.13
N VAL A 402 -26.89 12.55 5.66
CA VAL A 402 -28.13 11.73 5.62
C VAL A 402 -28.70 11.49 7.03
N PHE A 403 -27.84 11.22 8.00
CA PHE A 403 -28.25 10.96 9.39
C PHE A 403 -28.36 12.23 10.24
N HIS A 404 -28.15 13.41 9.65
CA HIS A 404 -28.15 14.72 10.34
C HIS A 404 -27.30 14.75 11.59
N THR A 405 -26.09 14.17 11.57
CA THR A 405 -25.17 14.10 12.68
C THR A 405 -23.81 14.74 12.35
N GLN A 406 -23.22 15.42 13.32
CA GLN A 406 -21.87 15.98 13.25
C GLN A 406 -20.96 15.35 14.33
N SER A 407 -21.36 14.18 14.85
CA SER A 407 -20.61 13.51 15.90
C SER A 407 -19.31 12.93 15.40
N GLN A 408 -18.21 13.16 16.11
CA GLN A 408 -16.89 12.60 15.81
C GLN A 408 -16.82 11.08 16.07
N GLU A 409 -17.78 10.52 16.82
CA GLU A 409 -17.91 9.07 17.02
C GLU A 409 -18.61 8.37 15.86
N PHE A 410 -19.43 9.09 15.07
CA PHE A 410 -20.22 8.51 13.97
C PHE A 410 -19.38 7.71 12.98
N PRO A 411 -18.21 8.19 12.50
CA PRO A 411 -17.37 7.42 11.57
C PRO A 411 -16.92 6.07 12.14
N PHE A 412 -16.66 5.99 13.47
CA PHE A 412 -16.25 4.74 14.12
C PHE A 412 -17.42 3.76 14.24
N ILE A 413 -18.62 4.23 14.59
CA ILE A 413 -19.85 3.41 14.63
C ILE A 413 -20.17 2.86 13.23
N PHE A 414 -20.11 3.73 12.23
CA PHE A 414 -20.40 3.37 10.84
C PHE A 414 -19.42 2.31 10.31
N ASN A 415 -18.12 2.49 10.55
CA ASN A 415 -17.10 1.51 10.16
C ASN A 415 -17.19 0.22 10.98
N LEU A 416 -17.57 0.28 12.27
CA LEU A 416 -17.85 -0.91 13.08
C LEU A 416 -19.00 -1.73 12.48
N LEU A 417 -20.09 -1.07 12.06
CA LEU A 417 -21.21 -1.73 11.41
C LEU A 417 -20.78 -2.42 10.11
N ILE A 418 -20.02 -1.73 9.25
CA ILE A 418 -19.48 -2.31 8.01
C ILE A 418 -18.59 -3.53 8.35
N THR A 419 -17.76 -3.43 9.39
CA THR A 419 -16.87 -4.52 9.81
C THR A 419 -17.67 -5.73 10.28
N VAL A 420 -18.72 -5.55 11.06
CA VAL A 420 -19.60 -6.64 11.55
C VAL A 420 -20.33 -7.31 10.37
N VAL A 421 -20.86 -6.53 9.42
CA VAL A 421 -21.49 -7.07 8.21
C VAL A 421 -20.49 -7.87 7.38
N THR A 422 -19.27 -7.33 7.21
CA THR A 422 -18.20 -8.00 6.46
C THR A 422 -17.73 -9.27 7.17
N LEU A 423 -17.64 -9.27 8.50
CA LEU A 423 -17.32 -10.44 9.32
C LEU A 423 -18.38 -11.54 9.15
N PHE A 424 -19.65 -11.19 9.21
CA PHE A 424 -20.73 -12.15 9.00
C PHE A 424 -20.72 -12.75 7.58
N TRP A 425 -20.48 -11.92 6.58
CA TRP A 425 -20.30 -12.35 5.21
C TRP A 425 -19.09 -13.28 5.03
N ALA A 426 -17.95 -12.93 5.62
CA ALA A 426 -16.73 -13.75 5.60
C ALA A 426 -16.95 -15.11 6.28
N TYR A 427 -17.62 -15.12 7.44
CA TYR A 427 -17.95 -16.35 8.15
C TYR A 427 -18.87 -17.27 7.35
N ARG A 428 -19.87 -16.74 6.68
CA ARG A 428 -20.81 -17.50 5.82
C ARG A 428 -20.12 -18.08 4.57
N ARG A 429 -19.19 -17.31 3.98
CA ARG A 429 -18.51 -17.67 2.73
C ARG A 429 -17.11 -18.25 2.94
N ARG A 430 -16.79 -18.76 4.10
CA ARG A 430 -15.44 -19.26 4.47
C ARG A 430 -14.86 -20.32 3.53
N HIS A 431 -15.69 -21.06 2.81
CA HIS A 431 -15.26 -22.09 1.86
C HIS A 431 -15.10 -21.59 0.41
N THR A 432 -15.36 -20.30 0.13
CA THR A 432 -15.16 -19.74 -1.21
C THR A 432 -13.69 -19.37 -1.43
N PHE A 433 -13.29 -19.19 -2.70
CA PHE A 433 -11.93 -18.81 -3.10
C PHE A 433 -11.37 -17.63 -2.28
N LEU A 434 -12.19 -16.59 -2.06
CA LEU A 434 -11.77 -15.39 -1.34
C LEU A 434 -11.40 -15.67 0.13
N PHE A 435 -12.08 -16.59 0.82
CA PHE A 435 -11.96 -16.81 2.26
C PHE A 435 -11.27 -18.13 2.63
N ASN A 436 -11.09 -19.04 1.68
CA ASN A 436 -10.36 -20.30 1.91
C ASN A 436 -8.85 -20.01 1.93
N ASP A 437 -8.25 -20.00 3.13
CA ASP A 437 -6.86 -19.62 3.40
C ASP A 437 -5.97 -20.83 3.71
N GLN A 438 -6.27 -22.00 3.16
CA GLN A 438 -5.32 -23.12 3.24
C GLN A 438 -4.06 -22.69 2.49
N LEU A 439 -2.94 -22.57 3.23
CA LEU A 439 -1.61 -22.45 2.64
C LEU A 439 -1.36 -23.74 1.84
N LYS A 440 -1.35 -23.61 0.53
CA LYS A 440 -0.98 -24.68 -0.40
C LYS A 440 0.50 -24.65 -0.66
#